data_ad9c60cabf59db4387ecbde0e475f34b
#
_entry.id   ad9c60cabf59db4387ecbde0e475f34b
#
_cell.length_a   1.000
_cell.length_b   1.000
_cell.length_c   1.000
_cell.angle_alpha   90.00
_cell.angle_beta   90.00
_cell.angle_gamma   90.00
#
_symmetry.space_group_name_H-M   'P 1'
#
loop_
_entity.id
_entity.type
_entity.pdbx_description
1 polymer ?
#
loop_
_entity_poly.entity_id
_entity_poly.type
_entity_poly.pdbx_seq_one_letter_code
_entity_poly.pdbx_strand_id
1 'polypeptide(L)'
;NYFAYASADEAKVGIKENSANFMTLNGLWKFNWVRHAEARPTDFYQTNFNDKGWDNLQVPGVWELNGYGDPIYVNVGYAWRNQFKNNPPYVPTENNHVGSYRKEIIVPANWKGKEIFGHFGSVTSNMYLWVNGRYVGYSEDSKLEAEFNLTNYLKPGKNVIAFQVFRWCDGSYLEDQDFFRYSGVGRDCYLYARDKKYIQDIRVTPDLDSQYKDGTLNIAVDLKGSGTVALDLADALGNSVATADLKGSGKLNTTLNISNPAKWTAETPNLYTLTATLKNGNNTIEVIPVKVGFRKIELKGGQILVNGQPVLFKGANRHEMDPDGGYVVSIERMLQDIKVMKELNINAVRTCHYPDDNRWYDLCDQYGIYVVAEANVESHGMGYGDKTLAKNPIYAKAHLERNQRNVQRSYNHPSIIFWSLGNEAGMGPNFEKCYTCLL
;
A
#
# COMPACT_ATOMS: atom_id res chain seq x y z
N ASN A 1 4.06 0.42 -6.74
CA ASN A 1 2.82 -0.35 -6.84
C ASN A 1 2.31 -0.33 -8.27
N TYR A 2 1.88 -1.48 -8.81
CA TYR A 2 1.40 -1.63 -10.19
C TYR A 2 0.54 -2.88 -10.31
N PHE A 3 -0.27 -2.96 -11.36
CA PHE A 3 -0.97 -4.18 -11.75
C PHE A 3 -0.41 -4.69 -13.09
N ALA A 4 -0.24 -6.01 -13.22
CA ALA A 4 0.24 -6.66 -14.43
C ALA A 4 -0.94 -7.15 -15.27
N TYR A 5 -1.09 -6.58 -16.46
CA TYR A 5 -2.16 -6.89 -17.40
C TYR A 5 -1.74 -8.00 -18.37
N ALA A 6 -2.71 -8.71 -18.91
CA ALA A 6 -2.44 -9.79 -19.88
C ALA A 6 -2.07 -9.27 -21.29
N SER A 7 -2.45 -8.04 -21.63
CA SER A 7 -2.22 -7.44 -22.94
C SER A 7 -1.96 -5.94 -22.87
N ALA A 8 -1.43 -5.39 -23.96
CA ALA A 8 -1.23 -3.95 -24.11
C ALA A 8 -2.56 -3.18 -24.12
N ASP A 9 -3.63 -3.76 -24.67
CA ASP A 9 -4.96 -3.13 -24.69
C ASP A 9 -5.54 -3.03 -23.28
N GLU A 10 -5.46 -4.10 -22.48
CA GLU A 10 -5.85 -4.04 -21.06
C GLU A 10 -5.04 -3.00 -20.29
N ALA A 11 -3.71 -2.98 -20.48
CA ALA A 11 -2.80 -2.04 -19.81
C ALA A 11 -3.09 -0.58 -20.18
N LYS A 12 -3.47 -0.32 -21.44
CA LYS A 12 -3.86 1.00 -21.92
C LYS A 12 -5.14 1.51 -21.27
N VAL A 13 -6.11 0.62 -21.05
CA VAL A 13 -7.35 0.94 -20.31
C VAL A 13 -7.04 1.20 -18.83
N GLY A 14 -6.13 0.44 -18.22
CA GLY A 14 -5.62 0.65 -16.87
C GLY A 14 -6.61 0.30 -15.75
N ILE A 15 -7.68 -0.43 -16.05
CA ILE A 15 -8.71 -0.85 -15.08
C ILE A 15 -8.45 -2.32 -14.73
N LYS A 16 -7.83 -2.57 -13.58
CA LYS A 16 -7.47 -3.93 -13.12
C LYS A 16 -8.67 -4.86 -12.96
N GLU A 17 -9.82 -4.32 -12.60
CA GLU A 17 -11.08 -5.04 -12.41
C GLU A 17 -11.60 -5.70 -13.70
N ASN A 18 -11.19 -5.19 -14.85
CA ASN A 18 -11.55 -5.74 -16.16
C ASN A 18 -10.61 -6.86 -16.63
N SER A 19 -9.50 -7.07 -15.91
CA SER A 19 -8.53 -8.09 -16.30
C SER A 19 -9.01 -9.50 -15.97
N ALA A 20 -8.81 -10.45 -16.88
CA ALA A 20 -9.05 -11.88 -16.65
C ALA A 20 -8.14 -12.47 -15.54
N ASN A 21 -7.11 -11.73 -15.13
CA ASN A 21 -6.20 -12.09 -14.05
C ASN A 21 -6.57 -11.47 -12.70
N PHE A 22 -7.71 -10.80 -12.60
CA PHE A 22 -8.22 -10.17 -11.38
C PHE A 22 -9.50 -10.84 -10.90
N MET A 23 -9.66 -10.96 -9.60
CA MET A 23 -10.90 -11.38 -8.95
C MET A 23 -11.10 -10.63 -7.64
N THR A 24 -12.16 -9.85 -7.54
CA THR A 24 -12.48 -9.14 -6.30
C THR A 24 -12.83 -10.09 -5.16
N LEU A 25 -12.38 -9.77 -3.97
CA LEU A 25 -12.82 -10.34 -2.71
C LEU A 25 -13.74 -9.38 -1.93
N ASN A 26 -13.96 -8.18 -2.45
CA ASN A 26 -14.92 -7.23 -1.88
C ASN A 26 -16.33 -7.83 -1.86
N GLY A 27 -17.21 -7.19 -1.10
CA GLY A 27 -18.59 -7.62 -0.95
C GLY A 27 -18.85 -8.33 0.39
N LEU A 28 -19.94 -9.06 0.50
CA LEU A 28 -20.35 -9.69 1.75
C LEU A 28 -19.47 -10.89 2.11
N TRP A 29 -19.05 -10.91 3.38
CA TRP A 29 -18.38 -12.03 4.03
C TRP A 29 -19.23 -12.53 5.19
N LYS A 30 -19.24 -13.82 5.45
CA LYS A 30 -19.70 -14.37 6.71
C LYS A 30 -18.83 -13.83 7.82
N PHE A 31 -19.45 -13.31 8.90
CA PHE A 31 -18.78 -12.59 9.95
C PHE A 31 -19.27 -13.02 11.32
N ASN A 32 -18.34 -13.26 12.22
CA ASN A 32 -18.59 -13.50 13.63
C ASN A 32 -17.71 -12.57 14.46
N TRP A 33 -18.35 -11.80 15.34
CA TRP A 33 -17.68 -10.88 16.23
C TRP A 33 -17.86 -11.30 17.67
N VAL A 34 -16.78 -11.22 18.44
CA VAL A 34 -16.79 -11.46 19.87
C VAL A 34 -16.07 -10.34 20.60
N ARG A 35 -16.57 -10.04 21.82
CA ARG A 35 -16.02 -8.95 22.64
C ARG A 35 -14.69 -9.29 23.29
N HIS A 36 -14.49 -10.56 23.64
CA HIS A 36 -13.29 -11.04 24.34
C HIS A 36 -12.58 -12.07 23.50
N ALA A 37 -11.25 -11.98 23.45
CA ALA A 37 -10.43 -12.84 22.59
C ALA A 37 -10.59 -14.34 22.90
N GLU A 38 -10.86 -14.70 24.16
CA GLU A 38 -11.06 -16.09 24.56
C GLU A 38 -12.33 -16.71 23.99
N ALA A 39 -13.35 -15.89 23.69
CA ALA A 39 -14.63 -16.36 23.15
C ALA A 39 -14.61 -16.59 21.62
N ARG A 40 -13.48 -16.31 20.95
CA ARG A 40 -13.40 -16.46 19.51
C ARG A 40 -13.51 -17.89 19.07
N PRO A 41 -14.13 -18.16 17.90
CA PRO A 41 -14.10 -19.49 17.33
C PRO A 41 -12.66 -19.86 16.91
N THR A 42 -12.20 -21.05 17.29
CA THR A 42 -10.83 -21.50 17.05
C THR A 42 -10.69 -22.50 15.91
N ASP A 43 -11.83 -22.99 15.37
CA ASP A 43 -11.94 -23.99 14.29
C ASP A 43 -12.65 -23.44 13.05
N PHE A 44 -13.02 -22.17 13.05
CA PHE A 44 -13.84 -21.51 12.04
C PHE A 44 -13.25 -21.59 10.61
N TYR A 45 -11.95 -21.78 10.49
CA TYR A 45 -11.23 -21.88 9.22
C TYR A 45 -11.40 -23.23 8.52
N GLN A 46 -11.96 -24.22 9.20
CA GLN A 46 -12.22 -25.56 8.63
C GLN A 46 -13.22 -25.47 7.48
N THR A 47 -13.00 -26.28 6.43
CA THR A 47 -13.85 -26.24 5.23
C THR A 47 -15.28 -26.72 5.47
N ASN A 48 -15.48 -27.57 6.48
CA ASN A 48 -16.78 -28.11 6.90
C ASN A 48 -17.43 -27.34 8.06
N PHE A 49 -16.85 -26.21 8.48
CA PHE A 49 -17.41 -25.39 9.55
C PHE A 49 -18.78 -24.84 9.16
N ASN A 50 -19.74 -24.91 10.07
CA ASN A 50 -21.08 -24.40 9.85
C ASN A 50 -21.20 -22.93 10.27
N ASP A 51 -21.17 -22.03 9.29
CA ASP A 51 -21.27 -20.58 9.47
C ASP A 51 -22.67 -20.00 9.15
N LYS A 52 -23.71 -20.87 9.02
CA LYS A 52 -25.07 -20.44 8.67
C LYS A 52 -25.67 -19.41 9.63
N GLY A 53 -25.31 -19.50 10.92
CA GLY A 53 -25.76 -18.57 11.96
C GLY A 53 -24.92 -17.28 12.07
N TRP A 54 -23.90 -17.12 11.23
CA TRP A 54 -23.06 -15.93 11.24
C TRP A 54 -23.72 -14.77 10.48
N ASP A 55 -23.43 -13.57 10.92
CA ASP A 55 -23.82 -12.35 10.22
C ASP A 55 -23.14 -12.23 8.85
N ASN A 56 -23.44 -11.17 8.14
CA ASN A 56 -22.72 -10.77 6.95
C ASN A 56 -22.18 -9.35 7.15
N LEU A 57 -20.90 -9.17 6.85
CA LEU A 57 -20.25 -7.87 6.90
C LEU A 57 -19.72 -7.52 5.52
N GLN A 58 -19.94 -6.27 5.11
CA GLN A 58 -19.36 -5.73 3.88
C GLN A 58 -17.85 -5.56 4.03
N VAL A 59 -17.09 -6.01 3.05
CA VAL A 59 -15.64 -5.77 2.91
C VAL A 59 -15.41 -4.97 1.62
N PRO A 60 -14.71 -3.84 1.63
CA PRO A 60 -14.24 -3.12 2.82
C PRO A 60 -15.35 -2.69 3.75
N GLY A 61 -15.05 -2.63 5.05
CA GLY A 61 -15.96 -2.20 6.11
C GLY A 61 -15.30 -2.26 7.48
N VAL A 62 -15.55 -1.25 8.30
CA VAL A 62 -15.08 -1.20 9.68
C VAL A 62 -16.18 -1.67 10.64
N TRP A 63 -15.79 -2.33 11.71
CA TRP A 63 -16.75 -2.98 12.63
C TRP A 63 -17.67 -1.99 13.30
N GLU A 64 -17.09 -0.93 13.84
CA GLU A 64 -17.76 0.03 14.71
C GLU A 64 -18.87 0.81 13.99
N LEU A 65 -18.72 1.03 12.68
CA LEU A 65 -19.76 1.66 11.85
C LEU A 65 -20.81 0.66 11.34
N ASN A 66 -20.62 -0.63 11.62
CA ASN A 66 -21.56 -1.70 11.27
C ASN A 66 -22.20 -2.34 12.51
N GLY A 67 -22.11 -1.70 13.67
CA GLY A 67 -22.79 -2.12 14.91
C GLY A 67 -22.01 -3.10 15.76
N TYR A 68 -20.71 -3.29 15.53
CA TYR A 68 -19.85 -4.21 16.27
C TYR A 68 -18.80 -3.45 17.08
N GLY A 69 -19.07 -3.27 18.37
CA GLY A 69 -18.23 -2.47 19.27
C GLY A 69 -18.53 -0.98 19.19
N ASP A 70 -17.68 -0.18 19.80
CA ASP A 70 -17.83 1.27 19.88
C ASP A 70 -16.64 1.97 19.22
N PRO A 71 -16.87 3.02 18.43
CA PRO A 71 -15.79 3.85 17.90
C PRO A 71 -15.10 4.56 19.07
N ILE A 72 -13.78 4.57 19.04
CA ILE A 72 -12.94 5.25 20.03
C ILE A 72 -12.15 6.35 19.33
N TYR A 73 -12.17 7.55 19.90
CA TYR A 73 -11.20 8.59 19.57
C TYR A 73 -10.21 8.73 20.72
N VAL A 74 -8.93 8.73 20.41
CA VAL A 74 -7.85 8.93 21.37
C VAL A 74 -6.87 9.94 20.82
N ASN A 75 -6.58 10.99 21.62
CA ASN A 75 -5.54 11.95 21.30
C ASN A 75 -4.17 11.42 21.75
N VAL A 76 -3.97 11.29 23.08
CA VAL A 76 -2.69 10.84 23.62
C VAL A 76 -2.87 9.55 24.39
N GLY A 77 -2.05 8.57 24.05
CA GLY A 77 -2.05 7.24 24.67
C GLY A 77 -2.98 6.25 24.00
N TYR A 78 -2.76 5.00 24.33
CA TYR A 78 -3.43 3.88 23.67
C TYR A 78 -4.91 3.79 24.01
N ALA A 79 -5.67 3.16 23.13
CA ALA A 79 -7.11 2.96 23.30
C ALA A 79 -7.50 2.23 24.61
N TRP A 80 -6.57 1.50 25.22
CA TRP A 80 -6.73 0.79 26.49
C TRP A 80 -6.22 1.54 27.72
N ARG A 81 -5.86 2.83 27.62
CA ARG A 81 -5.13 3.63 28.61
C ARG A 81 -5.69 3.62 30.04
N ASN A 82 -6.96 3.40 30.25
CA ASN A 82 -7.59 3.37 31.56
C ASN A 82 -7.90 1.95 32.08
N GLN A 83 -7.59 0.92 31.28
CA GLN A 83 -7.93 -0.47 31.55
C GLN A 83 -6.70 -1.37 31.68
N PHE A 84 -5.60 -0.98 31.04
CA PHE A 84 -4.39 -1.77 30.99
C PHE A 84 -3.17 -0.86 31.04
N LYS A 85 -2.19 -1.21 31.89
CA LYS A 85 -0.91 -0.49 31.99
C LYS A 85 -0.02 -0.91 30.80
N ASN A 86 0.46 0.06 30.05
CA ASN A 86 1.37 -0.20 28.94
C ASN A 86 2.54 -1.09 29.33
N ASN A 87 2.67 -2.22 28.69
CA ASN A 87 3.72 -3.21 28.89
C ASN A 87 4.06 -3.90 27.55
N PRO A 88 4.60 -3.15 26.54
CA PRO A 88 4.89 -3.71 25.24
C PRO A 88 5.85 -4.91 25.33
N PRO A 89 5.64 -6.00 24.57
CA PRO A 89 4.67 -6.13 23.49
C PRO A 89 3.26 -6.60 23.88
N TYR A 90 2.96 -6.74 25.16
CA TYR A 90 1.68 -7.29 25.64
C TYR A 90 0.55 -6.26 25.48
N VAL A 91 -0.59 -6.72 24.98
CA VAL A 91 -1.85 -5.96 24.89
C VAL A 91 -2.91 -6.58 25.81
N PRO A 92 -3.96 -5.83 26.22
CA PRO A 92 -5.04 -6.42 27.02
C PRO A 92 -5.73 -7.54 26.24
N THR A 93 -6.11 -8.60 26.94
CA THR A 93 -6.98 -9.67 26.44
C THR A 93 -8.45 -9.33 26.63
N GLU A 94 -8.78 -8.65 27.72
CA GLU A 94 -10.11 -8.15 27.99
C GLU A 94 -10.47 -6.99 27.02
N ASN A 95 -11.70 -7.00 26.50
CA ASN A 95 -12.16 -6.07 25.49
C ASN A 95 -11.32 -6.03 24.20
N ASN A 96 -10.46 -7.01 23.99
CA ASN A 96 -9.79 -7.19 22.73
C ASN A 96 -10.72 -7.95 21.76
N HIS A 97 -11.53 -7.18 21.05
CA HIS A 97 -12.54 -7.72 20.15
C HIS A 97 -11.91 -8.54 19.04
N VAL A 98 -12.59 -9.58 18.60
CA VAL A 98 -12.13 -10.43 17.50
C VAL A 98 -13.22 -10.57 16.46
N GLY A 99 -12.88 -10.27 15.20
CA GLY A 99 -13.69 -10.52 14.03
C GLY A 99 -13.16 -11.71 13.24
N SER A 100 -14.01 -12.71 13.02
CA SER A 100 -13.69 -13.88 12.20
C SER A 100 -14.48 -13.82 10.90
N TYR A 101 -13.78 -13.92 9.78
CA TYR A 101 -14.33 -13.77 8.44
C TYR A 101 -14.24 -15.08 7.66
N ARG A 102 -15.25 -15.37 6.86
CA ARG A 102 -15.26 -16.53 5.94
C ARG A 102 -15.90 -16.14 4.61
N LYS A 103 -15.32 -16.62 3.51
CA LYS A 103 -15.91 -16.48 2.17
C LYS A 103 -15.62 -17.70 1.33
N GLU A 104 -16.65 -18.20 0.68
CA GLU A 104 -16.50 -19.18 -0.39
C GLU A 104 -16.25 -18.43 -1.70
N ILE A 105 -15.27 -18.90 -2.46
CA ILE A 105 -14.91 -18.33 -3.76
C ILE A 105 -14.77 -19.42 -4.80
N ILE A 106 -14.90 -19.05 -6.06
CA ILE A 106 -14.67 -19.95 -7.20
C ILE A 106 -13.47 -19.40 -7.99
N VAL A 107 -12.34 -20.09 -7.88
CA VAL A 107 -11.14 -19.73 -8.64
C VAL A 107 -11.34 -20.12 -10.10
N PRO A 108 -11.13 -19.19 -11.06
CA PRO A 108 -11.31 -19.43 -12.49
C PRO A 108 -10.42 -20.56 -13.01
N ALA A 109 -10.95 -21.38 -13.91
CA ALA A 109 -10.22 -22.52 -14.47
C ALA A 109 -8.97 -22.11 -15.29
N ASN A 110 -9.01 -20.93 -15.93
CA ASN A 110 -7.89 -20.35 -16.67
C ASN A 110 -6.73 -19.87 -15.79
N TRP A 111 -6.87 -19.90 -14.47
CA TRP A 111 -5.78 -19.63 -13.53
C TRP A 111 -4.96 -20.89 -13.20
N LYS A 112 -5.35 -22.05 -13.72
CA LYS A 112 -4.60 -23.30 -13.54
C LYS A 112 -3.17 -23.15 -14.05
N GLY A 113 -2.19 -23.43 -13.19
CA GLY A 113 -0.77 -23.35 -13.52
C GLY A 113 -0.15 -21.97 -13.36
N LYS A 114 -0.93 -20.93 -13.03
CA LYS A 114 -0.45 -19.61 -12.65
C LYS A 114 -0.08 -19.54 -11.18
N GLU A 115 0.68 -18.52 -10.81
CA GLU A 115 0.82 -18.11 -9.41
C GLU A 115 -0.34 -17.18 -9.04
N ILE A 116 -0.91 -17.39 -7.85
CA ILE A 116 -2.08 -16.66 -7.37
C ILE A 116 -1.71 -15.95 -6.08
N PHE A 117 -1.97 -14.66 -6.03
CA PHE A 117 -1.71 -13.82 -4.89
C PHE A 117 -3.01 -13.29 -4.30
N GLY A 118 -3.08 -13.22 -2.97
CA GLY A 118 -4.16 -12.57 -2.25
C GLY A 118 -3.68 -11.24 -1.69
N HIS A 119 -4.38 -10.17 -2.06
CA HIS A 119 -4.11 -8.81 -1.63
C HIS A 119 -5.23 -8.34 -0.70
N PHE A 120 -4.86 -7.90 0.51
CA PHE A 120 -5.76 -7.33 1.51
C PHE A 120 -5.27 -5.92 1.82
N GLY A 121 -5.98 -4.91 1.35
CA GLY A 121 -5.46 -3.55 1.23
C GLY A 121 -5.14 -2.83 2.54
N SER A 122 -5.90 -3.08 3.60
CA SER A 122 -5.70 -2.51 4.94
C SER A 122 -6.51 -3.32 5.95
N VAL A 123 -5.85 -3.96 6.90
CA VAL A 123 -6.52 -4.77 7.93
C VAL A 123 -6.06 -4.32 9.30
N THR A 124 -6.96 -3.76 10.09
CA THR A 124 -6.68 -3.19 11.42
C THR A 124 -7.17 -4.13 12.51
N SER A 125 -6.29 -4.59 13.44
CA SER A 125 -4.87 -4.23 13.64
C SER A 125 -3.91 -5.29 13.09
N ASN A 126 -4.39 -6.52 12.89
CA ASN A 126 -3.61 -7.65 12.40
C ASN A 126 -4.48 -8.62 11.59
N MET A 127 -3.87 -9.61 10.98
CA MET A 127 -4.58 -10.61 10.22
C MET A 127 -3.89 -11.98 10.34
N TYR A 128 -4.66 -12.99 10.74
CA TYR A 128 -4.30 -14.39 10.58
C TYR A 128 -5.10 -14.95 9.39
N LEU A 129 -4.44 -15.56 8.42
CA LEU A 129 -5.08 -16.03 7.18
C LEU A 129 -5.02 -17.55 7.05
N TRP A 130 -6.15 -18.14 6.65
CA TRP A 130 -6.29 -19.56 6.26
C TRP A 130 -6.96 -19.68 4.91
N VAL A 131 -6.55 -20.66 4.14
CA VAL A 131 -7.20 -21.05 2.88
C VAL A 131 -7.41 -22.55 2.88
N ASN A 132 -8.64 -22.97 2.63
CA ASN A 132 -9.04 -24.38 2.61
C ASN A 132 -8.64 -25.16 3.88
N GLY A 133 -8.78 -24.54 5.05
CA GLY A 133 -8.45 -25.14 6.34
C GLY A 133 -6.96 -25.10 6.71
N ARG A 134 -6.10 -24.59 5.84
CA ARG A 134 -4.64 -24.53 6.04
C ARG A 134 -4.20 -23.11 6.40
N TYR A 135 -3.42 -22.97 7.45
CA TYR A 135 -2.81 -21.69 7.82
C TYR A 135 -1.84 -21.20 6.73
N VAL A 136 -1.99 -19.94 6.33
CA VAL A 136 -1.17 -19.30 5.30
C VAL A 136 -0.11 -18.41 5.94
N GLY A 137 -0.51 -17.53 6.87
CA GLY A 137 0.40 -16.58 7.47
C GLY A 137 -0.28 -15.52 8.32
N TYR A 138 0.55 -14.61 8.81
CA TYR A 138 0.20 -13.49 9.69
C TYR A 138 0.69 -12.17 9.06
N SER A 139 -0.03 -11.10 9.30
CA SER A 139 0.37 -9.75 8.96
C SER A 139 -0.14 -8.76 9.99
N GLU A 140 0.63 -7.73 10.25
CA GLU A 140 0.26 -6.53 10.98
C GLU A 140 0.83 -5.31 10.25
N ASP A 141 0.52 -4.12 10.64
CA ASP A 141 0.59 -2.84 9.94
C ASP A 141 -0.75 -2.54 9.24
N SER A 142 -1.59 -1.85 9.99
CA SER A 142 -2.99 -1.58 9.59
C SER A 142 -3.14 -0.77 8.31
N LYS A 143 -2.08 -0.14 7.81
CA LYS A 143 -2.13 0.83 6.71
C LYS A 143 -1.29 0.46 5.49
N LEU A 144 -0.65 -0.72 5.52
CA LEU A 144 -0.02 -1.32 4.36
C LEU A 144 -0.73 -2.62 3.98
N GLU A 145 -0.63 -2.98 2.72
CA GLU A 145 -1.27 -4.18 2.18
C GLU A 145 -0.68 -5.45 2.78
N ALA A 146 -1.53 -6.39 3.18
CA ALA A 146 -1.14 -7.76 3.46
C ALA A 146 -1.24 -8.58 2.17
N GLU A 147 -0.11 -9.03 1.62
CA GLU A 147 -0.07 -9.82 0.40
C GLU A 147 0.52 -11.20 0.65
N PHE A 148 -0.16 -12.23 0.16
CA PHE A 148 0.22 -13.63 0.36
C PHE A 148 0.22 -14.38 -0.97
N ASN A 149 1.24 -15.19 -1.21
CA ASN A 149 1.23 -16.16 -2.31
C ASN A 149 0.36 -17.36 -1.91
N LEU A 150 -0.80 -17.45 -2.55
CA LEU A 150 -1.83 -18.48 -2.28
C LEU A 150 -1.78 -19.66 -3.25
N THR A 151 -0.81 -19.71 -4.15
CA THR A 151 -0.71 -20.71 -5.23
C THR A 151 -0.85 -22.16 -4.74
N ASN A 152 -0.20 -22.48 -3.62
CA ASN A 152 -0.22 -23.84 -3.07
C ASN A 152 -1.42 -24.13 -2.16
N TYR A 153 -2.27 -23.16 -1.92
CA TYR A 153 -3.43 -23.25 -1.05
C TYR A 153 -4.76 -23.31 -1.81
N LEU A 154 -4.79 -22.65 -2.98
CA LEU A 154 -5.96 -22.57 -3.84
C LEU A 154 -5.97 -23.70 -4.88
N LYS A 155 -7.16 -24.09 -5.30
CA LYS A 155 -7.41 -25.05 -6.37
C LYS A 155 -8.46 -24.48 -7.34
N PRO A 156 -8.50 -24.92 -8.61
CA PRO A 156 -9.59 -24.56 -9.50
C PRO A 156 -10.96 -24.94 -8.90
N GLY A 157 -11.95 -24.06 -9.08
CA GLY A 157 -13.28 -24.24 -8.52
C GLY A 157 -13.42 -23.73 -7.09
N LYS A 158 -14.22 -24.41 -6.28
CA LYS A 158 -14.62 -23.97 -4.94
C LYS A 158 -13.47 -23.99 -3.94
N ASN A 159 -13.28 -22.87 -3.24
CA ASN A 159 -12.32 -22.67 -2.15
C ASN A 159 -12.97 -21.89 -1.02
N VAL A 160 -12.38 -21.99 0.18
CA VAL A 160 -12.77 -21.20 1.35
C VAL A 160 -11.57 -20.36 1.78
N ILE A 161 -11.77 -19.06 1.86
CA ILE A 161 -10.82 -18.13 2.50
C ILE A 161 -11.41 -17.77 3.86
N ALA A 162 -10.59 -17.84 4.90
CA ALA A 162 -10.96 -17.44 6.24
C ALA A 162 -9.83 -16.60 6.86
N PHE A 163 -10.18 -15.53 7.57
CA PHE A 163 -9.21 -14.78 8.32
C PHE A 163 -9.79 -14.27 9.64
N GLN A 164 -8.90 -14.01 10.58
CA GLN A 164 -9.26 -13.51 11.91
C GLN A 164 -8.44 -12.27 12.23
N VAL A 165 -9.12 -11.28 12.76
CA VAL A 165 -8.59 -9.94 13.09
C VAL A 165 -8.82 -9.69 14.56
N PHE A 166 -7.81 -9.18 15.26
CA PHE A 166 -7.92 -8.73 16.63
C PHE A 166 -7.92 -7.20 16.65
N ARG A 167 -8.71 -6.62 17.55
CA ARG A 167 -8.76 -5.18 17.73
C ARG A 167 -7.39 -4.60 18.07
N TRP A 168 -6.62 -5.30 18.91
CA TRP A 168 -5.29 -4.90 19.34
C TRP A 168 -4.30 -6.04 19.21
N CYS A 169 -3.09 -5.71 18.77
CA CYS A 169 -1.92 -6.58 18.75
C CYS A 169 -0.69 -5.77 19.21
N ASP A 170 0.46 -6.40 19.30
CA ASP A 170 1.71 -5.72 19.65
C ASP A 170 2.07 -4.59 18.67
N GLY A 171 1.72 -4.72 17.38
CA GLY A 171 1.83 -3.66 16.37
C GLY A 171 1.01 -2.41 16.69
N SER A 172 -0.05 -2.53 17.47
CA SER A 172 -0.88 -1.38 17.90
C SER A 172 -0.10 -0.37 18.75
N TYR A 173 1.02 -0.77 19.36
CA TYR A 173 1.92 0.15 20.04
C TYR A 173 2.66 1.11 19.12
N LEU A 174 2.72 0.83 17.82
CA LEU A 174 3.26 1.69 16.79
C LEU A 174 2.18 2.43 15.99
N GLU A 175 0.92 2.33 16.39
CA GLU A 175 -0.23 2.91 15.70
C GLU A 175 -1.06 3.77 16.66
N ASP A 176 -0.37 4.65 17.40
CA ASP A 176 -0.95 5.49 18.46
C ASP A 176 -1.29 6.91 17.96
N GLN A 177 -1.76 7.03 16.73
CA GLN A 177 -2.13 8.30 16.13
C GLN A 177 -3.24 9.00 16.93
N ASP A 178 -3.19 10.33 16.99
CA ASP A 178 -4.28 11.19 17.44
C ASP A 178 -5.44 11.09 16.43
N PHE A 179 -6.25 10.06 16.56
CA PHE A 179 -7.26 9.72 15.57
C PHE A 179 -8.31 8.75 16.11
N PHE A 180 -9.33 8.47 15.30
CA PHE A 180 -10.29 7.39 15.54
C PHE A 180 -9.60 6.01 15.50
N ARG A 181 -10.12 5.10 16.32
CA ARG A 181 -9.68 3.69 16.36
C ARG A 181 -10.81 2.82 15.84
N TYR A 182 -10.72 2.46 14.59
CA TYR A 182 -11.60 1.50 13.95
C TYR A 182 -10.89 0.17 13.74
N SER A 183 -11.68 -0.90 13.60
CA SER A 183 -11.20 -2.25 13.34
C SER A 183 -11.86 -2.81 12.06
N GLY A 184 -11.24 -3.79 11.45
CA GLY A 184 -11.77 -4.42 10.25
C GLY A 184 -10.94 -4.16 9.01
N VAL A 185 -11.58 -4.09 7.84
CA VAL A 185 -10.92 -3.98 6.53
C VAL A 185 -11.22 -2.63 5.90
N GLY A 186 -10.21 -1.78 5.76
CA GLY A 186 -10.38 -0.39 5.30
C GLY A 186 -10.25 -0.19 3.79
N ARG A 187 -9.65 -1.13 3.04
CA ARG A 187 -9.38 -0.99 1.61
C ARG A 187 -9.69 -2.27 0.85
N ASP A 188 -9.68 -2.18 -0.48
CA ASP A 188 -10.00 -3.28 -1.39
C ASP A 188 -9.21 -4.56 -1.11
N CYS A 189 -9.92 -5.69 -1.25
CA CYS A 189 -9.35 -7.03 -1.21
C CYS A 189 -9.60 -7.74 -2.55
N TYR A 190 -8.59 -8.42 -3.06
CA TYR A 190 -8.70 -9.15 -4.32
C TYR A 190 -7.67 -10.27 -4.44
N LEU A 191 -7.93 -11.20 -5.35
CA LEU A 191 -6.95 -12.12 -5.86
C LEU A 191 -6.48 -11.67 -7.23
N TYR A 192 -5.22 -11.95 -7.53
CA TYR A 192 -4.70 -11.78 -8.89
C TYR A 192 -3.79 -12.95 -9.27
N ALA A 193 -3.78 -13.26 -10.56
CA ALA A 193 -3.01 -14.38 -11.10
C ALA A 193 -1.91 -13.87 -12.02
N ARG A 194 -0.73 -14.47 -11.95
CA ARG A 194 0.42 -14.18 -12.82
C ARG A 194 1.00 -15.46 -13.39
N ASP A 195 1.71 -15.36 -14.51
CA ASP A 195 2.52 -16.47 -15.02
C ASP A 195 3.61 -16.83 -13.99
N LYS A 196 4.26 -17.97 -14.17
CA LYS A 196 5.43 -18.36 -13.37
C LYS A 196 6.65 -17.49 -13.62
N LYS A 197 6.68 -16.83 -14.80
CA LYS A 197 7.66 -15.80 -15.15
C LYS A 197 6.95 -14.46 -15.10
N TYR A 198 7.47 -13.53 -14.32
CA TYR A 198 6.88 -12.21 -14.18
C TYR A 198 7.91 -11.17 -13.70
N ILE A 199 7.61 -9.91 -13.93
CA ILE A 199 8.39 -8.79 -13.40
C ILE A 199 8.05 -8.65 -11.92
N GLN A 200 8.94 -9.11 -11.06
CA GLN A 200 8.75 -9.07 -9.60
C GLN A 200 8.75 -7.64 -9.09
N ASP A 201 9.62 -6.80 -9.66
CA ASP A 201 9.70 -5.38 -9.32
C ASP A 201 10.16 -4.55 -10.53
N ILE A 202 9.68 -3.32 -10.60
CA ILE A 202 10.12 -2.32 -11.57
C ILE A 202 10.25 -0.98 -10.86
N ARG A 203 11.46 -0.44 -10.84
CA ARG A 203 11.78 0.87 -10.28
C ARG A 203 12.20 1.82 -11.39
N VAL A 204 11.57 2.98 -11.43
CA VAL A 204 11.92 4.09 -12.32
C VAL A 204 12.48 5.25 -11.51
N THR A 205 13.58 5.82 -11.99
CA THR A 205 14.23 6.97 -11.36
C THR A 205 14.48 8.01 -12.44
N PRO A 206 13.51 8.90 -12.69
CA PRO A 206 13.68 10.04 -13.59
C PRO A 206 14.57 11.09 -12.94
N ASP A 207 15.43 11.71 -13.72
CA ASP A 207 16.27 12.83 -13.31
C ASP A 207 16.42 13.87 -14.45
N LEU A 208 16.93 15.03 -14.13
CA LEU A 208 17.26 16.09 -15.08
C LEU A 208 18.74 16.44 -14.98
N ASP A 209 19.31 16.90 -16.08
CA ASP A 209 20.69 17.39 -16.13
C ASP A 209 20.90 18.63 -15.22
N SER A 210 22.13 19.12 -15.17
CA SER A 210 22.48 20.28 -14.33
C SER A 210 21.85 21.60 -14.83
N GLN A 211 21.33 21.63 -16.04
CA GLN A 211 20.64 22.77 -16.61
C GLN A 211 19.11 22.61 -16.60
N TYR A 212 18.62 21.50 -16.03
CA TYR A 212 17.21 21.12 -15.97
C TYR A 212 16.54 21.03 -17.36
N LYS A 213 17.32 20.74 -18.40
CA LYS A 213 16.88 20.70 -19.78
C LYS A 213 16.57 19.28 -20.23
N ASP A 214 17.58 18.43 -20.26
CA ASP A 214 17.46 17.07 -20.75
C ASP A 214 17.26 16.09 -19.60
N GLY A 215 16.51 15.02 -19.88
CA GLY A 215 16.12 14.04 -18.88
C GLY A 215 16.82 12.70 -19.06
N THR A 216 17.04 12.01 -17.95
CA THR A 216 17.42 10.60 -17.92
C THR A 216 16.38 9.81 -17.14
N LEU A 217 16.09 8.59 -17.58
CA LEU A 217 15.23 7.65 -16.89
C LEU A 217 16.01 6.37 -16.61
N ASN A 218 16.45 6.19 -15.37
CA ASN A 218 17.05 4.94 -14.94
C ASN A 218 15.92 3.95 -14.60
N ILE A 219 16.01 2.75 -15.16
CA ILE A 219 15.00 1.69 -15.00
C ILE A 219 15.71 0.45 -14.48
N ALA A 220 15.26 -0.03 -13.31
CA ALA A 220 15.67 -1.31 -12.73
C ALA A 220 14.48 -2.26 -12.76
N VAL A 221 14.67 -3.47 -13.27
CA VAL A 221 13.67 -4.53 -13.33
C VAL A 221 14.21 -5.74 -12.58
N ASP A 222 13.41 -6.31 -11.70
CA ASP A 222 13.68 -7.62 -11.10
C ASP A 222 12.75 -8.66 -11.73
N LEU A 223 13.34 -9.58 -12.50
CA LEU A 223 12.62 -10.56 -13.30
C LEU A 223 12.68 -11.95 -12.67
N LYS A 224 11.53 -12.47 -12.26
CA LYS A 224 11.40 -13.89 -11.89
C LYS A 224 11.34 -14.75 -13.16
N GLY A 225 12.31 -15.64 -13.31
CA GLY A 225 12.51 -16.44 -14.51
C GLY A 225 13.37 -15.70 -15.54
N SER A 226 13.19 -16.01 -16.81
CA SER A 226 13.96 -15.42 -17.93
C SER A 226 13.04 -15.00 -19.06
N GLY A 227 13.39 -13.90 -19.74
CA GLY A 227 12.62 -13.36 -20.85
C GLY A 227 13.23 -12.11 -21.45
N THR A 228 12.47 -11.43 -22.29
CA THR A 228 12.77 -10.09 -22.80
C THR A 228 11.75 -9.12 -22.25
N VAL A 229 12.21 -8.07 -21.57
CA VAL A 229 11.35 -6.96 -21.14
C VAL A 229 11.53 -5.83 -22.16
N ALA A 230 10.53 -5.65 -23.02
CA ALA A 230 10.46 -4.53 -23.93
C ALA A 230 9.90 -3.32 -23.20
N LEU A 231 10.65 -2.22 -23.22
CA LEU A 231 10.32 -0.95 -22.57
C LEU A 231 9.95 0.08 -23.63
N ASP A 232 8.82 0.74 -23.47
CA ASP A 232 8.38 1.84 -24.32
C ASP A 232 7.90 3.00 -23.44
N LEU A 233 8.60 4.13 -23.53
CA LEU A 233 8.22 5.36 -22.85
C LEU A 233 7.44 6.24 -23.83
N ALA A 234 6.18 6.51 -23.51
CA ALA A 234 5.30 7.35 -24.31
C ALA A 234 4.97 8.66 -23.59
N ASP A 235 4.79 9.74 -24.37
CA ASP A 235 4.31 11.04 -23.88
C ASP A 235 2.81 11.01 -23.52
N ALA A 236 2.28 12.15 -23.09
CA ALA A 236 0.86 12.28 -22.73
C ALA A 236 -0.10 12.07 -23.91
N LEU A 237 0.37 12.19 -25.13
CA LEU A 237 -0.41 11.95 -26.35
C LEU A 237 -0.32 10.49 -26.82
N GLY A 238 0.53 9.68 -26.17
CA GLY A 238 0.76 8.29 -26.52
C GLY A 238 1.83 8.08 -27.60
N ASN A 239 2.60 9.11 -27.94
CA ASN A 239 3.73 8.98 -28.87
C ASN A 239 4.93 8.37 -28.14
N SER A 240 5.52 7.31 -28.69
CA SER A 240 6.75 6.72 -28.18
C SER A 240 7.92 7.71 -28.32
N VAL A 241 8.59 7.99 -27.21
CA VAL A 241 9.71 8.93 -27.14
C VAL A 241 11.05 8.23 -26.90
N ALA A 242 11.05 7.05 -26.30
CA ALA A 242 12.24 6.23 -26.12
C ALA A 242 11.88 4.77 -25.88
N THR A 243 12.72 3.86 -26.35
CA THR A 243 12.53 2.40 -26.19
C THR A 243 13.82 1.71 -25.78
N ALA A 244 13.70 0.56 -25.11
CA ALA A 244 14.81 -0.35 -24.86
C ALA A 244 14.29 -1.78 -24.68
N ASP A 245 15.16 -2.76 -24.95
CA ASP A 245 14.92 -4.17 -24.66
C ASP A 245 15.95 -4.67 -23.63
N LEU A 246 15.44 -5.29 -22.56
CA LEU A 246 16.24 -5.95 -21.54
C LEU A 246 16.06 -7.47 -21.67
N LYS A 247 17.12 -8.20 -21.97
CA LYS A 247 17.06 -9.66 -22.11
C LYS A 247 17.88 -10.32 -21.01
N GLY A 248 17.27 -11.23 -20.26
CA GLY A 248 17.96 -11.95 -19.20
C GLY A 248 17.04 -12.52 -18.13
N SER A 249 17.54 -12.55 -16.91
CA SER A 249 16.87 -13.01 -15.68
C SER A 249 17.39 -12.25 -14.47
N GLY A 250 16.62 -12.22 -13.39
CA GLY A 250 16.99 -11.49 -12.18
C GLY A 250 17.01 -9.98 -12.39
N LYS A 251 18.00 -9.30 -11.82
CA LYS A 251 18.09 -7.83 -11.86
C LYS A 251 18.67 -7.34 -13.21
N LEU A 252 17.90 -6.56 -13.92
CA LEU A 252 18.23 -5.95 -15.21
C LEU A 252 18.11 -4.43 -15.11
N ASN A 253 19.01 -3.68 -15.73
CA ASN A 253 19.00 -2.23 -15.65
C ASN A 253 19.25 -1.62 -17.03
N THR A 254 18.66 -0.44 -17.26
CA THR A 254 18.93 0.40 -18.43
C THR A 254 18.71 1.87 -18.10
N THR A 255 19.18 2.75 -18.98
CA THR A 255 18.94 4.20 -18.92
C THR A 255 18.42 4.67 -20.25
N LEU A 256 17.31 5.39 -20.26
CA LEU A 256 16.79 6.11 -21.42
C LEU A 256 17.15 7.60 -21.30
N ASN A 257 17.58 8.20 -22.41
CA ASN A 257 17.84 9.64 -22.49
C ASN A 257 16.72 10.31 -23.29
N ILE A 258 16.14 11.35 -22.72
CA ILE A 258 15.00 12.06 -23.26
C ILE A 258 15.39 13.54 -23.45
N SER A 259 15.38 14.02 -24.68
CA SER A 259 15.67 15.42 -24.96
C SER A 259 14.49 16.29 -24.55
N ASN A 260 14.76 17.27 -23.68
CA ASN A 260 13.83 18.30 -23.21
C ASN A 260 12.43 17.75 -22.83
N PRO A 261 12.33 16.81 -21.88
CA PRO A 261 11.04 16.27 -21.47
C PRO A 261 10.16 17.35 -20.83
N ALA A 262 8.84 17.21 -20.98
CA ALA A 262 7.87 17.97 -20.21
C ALA A 262 8.04 17.61 -18.72
N LYS A 263 8.36 18.62 -17.90
CA LYS A 263 8.69 18.41 -16.48
C LYS A 263 7.45 18.29 -15.64
N TRP A 264 7.54 17.46 -14.58
CA TRP A 264 6.52 17.35 -13.59
C TRP A 264 6.72 18.36 -12.45
N THR A 265 5.67 19.10 -12.11
CA THR A 265 5.56 19.95 -10.92
C THR A 265 4.12 19.91 -10.43
N ALA A 266 3.84 20.44 -9.21
CA ALA A 266 2.46 20.58 -8.74
C ALA A 266 1.59 21.52 -9.60
N GLU A 267 2.20 22.47 -10.33
CA GLU A 267 1.50 23.37 -11.23
C GLU A 267 1.32 22.79 -12.64
N THR A 268 2.28 22.00 -13.08
CA THR A 268 2.28 21.35 -14.40
C THR A 268 2.62 19.87 -14.25
N PRO A 269 1.64 19.02 -13.86
CA PRO A 269 1.91 17.62 -13.55
C PRO A 269 1.99 16.76 -14.81
N ASN A 270 3.00 17.02 -15.65
CA ASN A 270 3.22 16.29 -16.89
C ASN A 270 3.69 14.86 -16.59
N LEU A 271 2.95 13.88 -17.10
CA LEU A 271 3.24 12.46 -16.93
C LEU A 271 3.49 11.78 -18.28
N TYR A 272 4.52 10.96 -18.30
CA TYR A 272 4.77 9.94 -19.30
C TYR A 272 4.25 8.59 -18.81
N THR A 273 4.12 7.65 -19.74
CA THR A 273 3.80 6.25 -19.39
C THR A 273 4.91 5.35 -19.90
N LEU A 274 5.62 4.68 -18.98
CA LEU A 274 6.51 3.60 -19.31
C LEU A 274 5.71 2.31 -19.35
N THR A 275 5.67 1.65 -20.53
CA THR A 275 5.06 0.33 -20.66
C THR A 275 6.16 -0.72 -20.69
N ALA A 276 6.18 -1.59 -19.67
CA ALA A 276 7.09 -2.74 -19.60
C ALA A 276 6.34 -4.00 -20.03
N THR A 277 6.73 -4.57 -21.16
CA THR A 277 6.13 -5.78 -21.72
C THR A 277 7.08 -6.96 -21.57
N LEU A 278 6.74 -7.92 -20.71
CA LEU A 278 7.48 -9.16 -20.60
C LEU A 278 7.08 -10.12 -21.71
N LYS A 279 8.08 -10.61 -22.45
CA LYS A 279 7.92 -11.56 -23.57
C LYS A 279 8.72 -12.84 -23.35
N ASN A 280 8.15 -13.96 -23.79
CA ASN A 280 8.84 -15.22 -23.98
C ASN A 280 8.81 -15.58 -25.46
N GLY A 281 9.91 -15.34 -26.19
CA GLY A 281 9.90 -15.31 -27.64
C GLY A 281 8.96 -14.20 -28.14
N ASN A 282 8.00 -14.57 -28.99
CA ASN A 282 7.00 -13.65 -29.55
C ASN A 282 5.75 -13.51 -28.65
N ASN A 283 5.62 -14.32 -27.61
CA ASN A 283 4.42 -14.31 -26.77
C ASN A 283 4.56 -13.30 -25.64
N THR A 284 3.60 -12.40 -25.53
CA THR A 284 3.45 -11.51 -24.39
C THR A 284 2.98 -12.32 -23.16
N ILE A 285 3.71 -12.17 -22.04
CA ILE A 285 3.37 -12.78 -20.76
C ILE A 285 2.55 -11.81 -19.94
N GLU A 286 3.03 -10.58 -19.79
CA GLU A 286 2.35 -9.52 -19.05
C GLU A 286 2.82 -8.13 -19.51
N VAL A 287 2.00 -7.13 -19.22
CA VAL A 287 2.24 -5.72 -19.53
C VAL A 287 2.00 -4.88 -18.30
N ILE A 288 2.97 -4.07 -17.90
CA ILE A 288 2.92 -3.22 -16.73
C ILE A 288 3.11 -1.76 -17.16
N PRO A 289 2.08 -0.91 -17.03
CA PRO A 289 2.22 0.53 -17.19
C PRO A 289 2.71 1.19 -15.91
N VAL A 290 3.68 2.08 -16.01
CA VAL A 290 4.20 2.89 -14.89
C VAL A 290 4.17 4.35 -15.28
N LYS A 291 3.58 5.22 -14.46
CA LYS A 291 3.61 6.66 -14.68
C LYS A 291 4.97 7.23 -14.30
N VAL A 292 5.49 8.13 -15.13
CA VAL A 292 6.81 8.75 -14.96
C VAL A 292 6.68 10.27 -15.06
N GLY A 293 7.13 10.97 -14.03
CA GLY A 293 7.23 12.43 -14.04
C GLY A 293 8.68 12.87 -13.95
N PHE A 294 9.20 13.53 -14.99
CA PHE A 294 10.56 14.05 -14.99
C PHE A 294 10.68 15.25 -14.06
N ARG A 295 11.41 15.07 -12.98
CA ARG A 295 11.68 16.10 -11.99
C ARG A 295 13.01 15.89 -11.30
N LYS A 296 13.57 16.97 -10.77
CA LYS A 296 14.72 16.96 -9.88
C LYS A 296 14.39 17.71 -8.60
N ILE A 297 14.62 17.07 -7.46
CA ILE A 297 14.43 17.66 -6.13
C ILE A 297 15.81 17.85 -5.51
N GLU A 298 16.10 19.05 -5.05
CA GLU A 298 17.41 19.40 -4.48
C GLU A 298 17.23 20.24 -3.21
N LEU A 299 18.12 20.02 -2.25
CA LEU A 299 18.28 20.91 -1.11
C LEU A 299 19.54 21.74 -1.34
N LYS A 300 19.38 23.02 -1.64
CA LYS A 300 20.49 23.91 -1.99
C LYS A 300 20.32 25.29 -1.35
N GLY A 301 21.37 25.76 -0.67
CA GLY A 301 21.35 27.08 -0.02
C GLY A 301 20.25 27.22 1.05
N GLY A 302 19.90 26.12 1.73
CA GLY A 302 18.83 26.11 2.72
C GLY A 302 17.39 26.12 2.14
N GLN A 303 17.27 25.99 0.82
CA GLN A 303 15.98 25.96 0.12
C GLN A 303 15.77 24.62 -0.57
N ILE A 304 14.50 24.22 -0.68
CA ILE A 304 14.08 23.07 -1.48
C ILE A 304 13.78 23.57 -2.88
N LEU A 305 14.48 22.99 -3.86
CA LEU A 305 14.29 23.31 -5.26
C LEU A 305 13.59 22.16 -5.97
N VAL A 306 12.62 22.50 -6.81
CA VAL A 306 12.01 21.58 -7.79
C VAL A 306 12.39 22.08 -9.17
N ASN A 307 13.10 21.26 -9.94
CA ASN A 307 13.62 21.63 -11.27
C ASN A 307 14.41 22.95 -11.25
N GLY A 308 15.22 23.14 -10.21
CA GLY A 308 16.07 24.32 -10.03
C GLY A 308 15.36 25.58 -9.52
N GLN A 309 14.05 25.54 -9.29
CA GLN A 309 13.28 26.68 -8.79
C GLN A 309 12.89 26.47 -7.31
N PRO A 310 13.05 27.48 -6.44
CA PRO A 310 12.59 27.39 -5.07
C PRO A 310 11.08 27.25 -5.01
N VAL A 311 10.60 26.34 -4.19
CA VAL A 311 9.16 26.08 -4.03
C VAL A 311 8.72 26.39 -2.61
N LEU A 312 7.64 27.17 -2.49
CA LEU A 312 6.91 27.33 -1.23
C LEU A 312 5.84 26.24 -1.11
N PHE A 313 6.02 25.35 -0.14
CA PHE A 313 5.03 24.33 0.18
C PHE A 313 3.90 24.93 1.02
N LYS A 314 2.73 25.06 0.41
CA LYS A 314 1.49 25.42 1.09
C LYS A 314 0.76 24.11 1.35
N GLY A 315 1.08 23.48 2.48
CA GLY A 315 0.67 22.10 2.76
C GLY A 315 -0.37 21.97 3.84
N ALA A 316 -1.06 20.84 3.84
CA ALA A 316 -1.94 20.39 4.89
C ALA A 316 -1.63 18.96 5.29
N ASN A 317 -1.94 18.59 6.53
CA ASN A 317 -1.99 17.21 6.97
C ASN A 317 -3.34 16.61 6.57
N ARG A 318 -3.33 15.38 6.05
CA ARG A 318 -4.54 14.66 5.67
C ARG A 318 -4.60 13.31 6.35
N HIS A 319 -5.62 13.11 7.20
CA HIS A 319 -6.03 11.79 7.59
C HIS A 319 -6.88 11.14 6.50
N GLU A 320 -6.65 9.87 6.19
CA GLU A 320 -7.47 9.09 5.26
C GLU A 320 -8.74 8.64 5.97
N MET A 321 -9.79 9.44 5.84
CA MET A 321 -11.06 9.22 6.53
C MET A 321 -12.24 9.76 5.72
N ASP A 322 -13.33 8.99 5.73
CA ASP A 322 -14.64 9.40 5.24
C ASP A 322 -15.58 9.59 6.44
N PRO A 323 -16.41 10.64 6.50
CA PRO A 323 -17.31 10.89 7.62
C PRO A 323 -18.34 9.78 7.84
N ASP A 324 -18.72 9.05 6.80
CA ASP A 324 -19.71 7.97 6.86
C ASP A 324 -19.05 6.59 6.79
N GLY A 325 -17.96 6.46 6.05
CA GLY A 325 -17.23 5.20 5.82
C GLY A 325 -16.08 4.91 6.79
N GLY A 326 -15.68 5.88 7.62
CA GLY A 326 -14.50 5.75 8.47
C GLY A 326 -13.23 5.55 7.65
N TYR A 327 -12.54 4.43 7.81
CA TYR A 327 -11.33 4.11 7.03
C TYR A 327 -11.59 3.68 5.58
N VAL A 328 -12.85 3.50 5.19
CA VAL A 328 -13.21 3.16 3.80
C VAL A 328 -13.44 4.45 3.02
N VAL A 329 -12.47 4.84 2.22
CA VAL A 329 -12.48 6.10 1.47
C VAL A 329 -12.59 5.82 -0.02
N SER A 330 -13.62 6.37 -0.67
CA SER A 330 -13.83 6.21 -2.10
C SER A 330 -12.92 7.11 -2.94
N ILE A 331 -12.77 6.80 -4.23
CA ILE A 331 -12.05 7.66 -5.19
C ILE A 331 -12.73 9.03 -5.31
N GLU A 332 -14.06 9.07 -5.29
CA GLU A 332 -14.83 10.30 -5.34
C GLU A 332 -14.51 11.21 -4.16
N ARG A 333 -14.36 10.65 -2.96
CA ARG A 333 -13.95 11.41 -1.78
C ARG A 333 -12.52 11.93 -1.92
N MET A 334 -11.58 11.10 -2.40
CA MET A 334 -10.20 11.52 -2.66
C MET A 334 -10.13 12.67 -3.67
N LEU A 335 -10.92 12.59 -4.75
CA LEU A 335 -11.03 13.65 -5.75
C LEU A 335 -11.63 14.93 -5.17
N GLN A 336 -12.60 14.82 -4.28
CA GLN A 336 -13.17 15.98 -3.57
C GLN A 336 -12.10 16.65 -2.69
N ASP A 337 -11.30 15.88 -1.96
CA ASP A 337 -10.21 16.41 -1.15
C ASP A 337 -9.20 17.18 -2.02
N ILE A 338 -8.78 16.60 -3.15
CA ILE A 338 -7.86 17.26 -4.09
C ILE A 338 -8.48 18.55 -4.67
N LYS A 339 -9.74 18.51 -5.03
CA LYS A 339 -10.44 19.70 -5.54
C LYS A 339 -10.42 20.82 -4.51
N VAL A 340 -10.76 20.53 -3.26
CA VAL A 340 -10.73 21.53 -2.17
C VAL A 340 -9.30 22.05 -1.95
N MET A 341 -8.29 21.19 -1.97
CA MET A 341 -6.89 21.62 -1.86
C MET A 341 -6.51 22.58 -2.98
N LYS A 342 -6.87 22.29 -4.22
CA LYS A 342 -6.58 23.17 -5.36
C LYS A 342 -7.34 24.51 -5.28
N GLU A 343 -8.59 24.51 -4.89
CA GLU A 343 -9.41 25.72 -4.69
C GLU A 343 -8.81 26.64 -3.59
N LEU A 344 -8.18 26.05 -2.58
CA LEU A 344 -7.54 26.77 -1.48
C LEU A 344 -6.04 27.05 -1.73
N ASN A 345 -5.53 26.81 -2.94
CA ASN A 345 -4.11 26.94 -3.29
C ASN A 345 -3.16 26.09 -2.40
N ILE A 346 -3.61 24.96 -1.93
CA ILE A 346 -2.78 23.96 -1.25
C ILE A 346 -2.08 23.14 -2.34
N ASN A 347 -0.74 23.09 -2.31
CA ASN A 347 0.07 22.37 -3.29
C ASN A 347 0.82 21.18 -2.70
N ALA A 348 0.68 20.91 -1.40
CA ALA A 348 1.35 19.82 -0.72
C ALA A 348 0.47 19.16 0.31
N VAL A 349 0.68 17.87 0.55
CA VAL A 349 -0.02 17.09 1.56
C VAL A 349 0.97 16.18 2.29
N ARG A 350 0.80 16.04 3.60
CA ARG A 350 1.42 14.97 4.38
C ARG A 350 0.38 13.91 4.66
N THR A 351 0.68 12.67 4.29
CA THR A 351 -0.17 11.53 4.67
C THR A 351 0.02 11.27 6.17
N CYS A 352 -0.83 11.84 6.99
CA CYS A 352 -0.67 11.77 8.43
C CYS A 352 -1.56 10.68 9.03
N HIS A 353 -1.01 9.80 9.84
CA HIS A 353 0.43 9.58 10.09
C HIS A 353 0.74 8.14 9.67
N TYR A 354 0.45 7.82 8.41
CA TYR A 354 0.53 6.48 7.83
C TYR A 354 0.41 6.53 6.30
N PRO A 355 0.78 5.46 5.58
CA PRO A 355 0.54 5.37 4.13
C PRO A 355 -0.95 5.35 3.79
N ASP A 356 -1.35 6.23 2.88
CA ASP A 356 -2.72 6.25 2.32
C ASP A 356 -2.94 5.13 1.30
N ASP A 357 -4.16 4.99 0.79
CA ASP A 357 -4.49 4.13 -0.35
C ASP A 357 -3.62 4.48 -1.56
N ASN A 358 -3.21 3.48 -2.33
CA ASN A 358 -2.35 3.69 -3.51
C ASN A 358 -2.96 4.66 -4.52
N ARG A 359 -4.28 4.64 -4.67
CA ARG A 359 -5.01 5.55 -5.56
C ARG A 359 -4.82 7.03 -5.19
N TRP A 360 -4.59 7.33 -3.91
CA TRP A 360 -4.29 8.70 -3.46
C TRP A 360 -3.01 9.24 -4.10
N TYR A 361 -1.97 8.43 -4.14
CA TYR A 361 -0.69 8.82 -4.75
C TYR A 361 -0.81 8.97 -6.28
N ASP A 362 -1.54 8.06 -6.94
CA ASP A 362 -1.85 8.18 -8.38
C ASP A 362 -2.57 9.50 -8.69
N LEU A 363 -3.54 9.88 -7.85
CA LEU A 363 -4.26 11.15 -7.99
C LEU A 363 -3.35 12.36 -7.70
N CYS A 364 -2.46 12.29 -6.70
CA CYS A 364 -1.47 13.33 -6.43
C CYS A 364 -0.50 13.51 -7.61
N ASP A 365 -0.07 12.42 -8.25
CA ASP A 365 0.74 12.47 -9.46
C ASP A 365 0.01 13.16 -10.61
N GLN A 366 -1.25 12.82 -10.80
CA GLN A 366 -2.08 13.30 -11.92
C GLN A 366 -2.52 14.76 -11.75
N TYR A 367 -2.91 15.14 -10.54
CA TYR A 367 -3.45 16.47 -10.26
C TYR A 367 -2.39 17.47 -9.76
N GLY A 368 -1.16 17.01 -9.51
CA GLY A 368 -0.06 17.86 -9.07
C GLY A 368 -0.20 18.31 -7.61
N ILE A 369 0.00 17.39 -6.69
CA ILE A 369 0.14 17.66 -5.25
C ILE A 369 1.46 17.05 -4.79
N TYR A 370 2.33 17.85 -4.18
CA TYR A 370 3.53 17.33 -3.52
C TYR A 370 3.16 16.52 -2.29
N VAL A 371 3.83 15.38 -2.09
CA VAL A 371 3.51 14.45 -1.00
C VAL A 371 4.70 14.26 -0.07
N VAL A 372 4.45 14.39 1.23
CA VAL A 372 5.28 13.81 2.30
C VAL A 372 4.66 12.46 2.66
N ALA A 373 5.27 11.37 2.21
CA ALA A 373 4.77 10.02 2.44
C ALA A 373 5.29 9.50 3.79
N GLU A 374 4.39 9.31 4.75
CA GLU A 374 4.75 8.94 6.11
C GLU A 374 4.53 7.47 6.39
N ALA A 375 5.48 6.86 7.09
CA ALA A 375 5.38 5.49 7.56
C ALA A 375 4.41 5.39 8.74
N ASN A 376 3.73 4.25 8.88
CA ASN A 376 2.81 3.96 9.96
C ASN A 376 3.56 3.63 11.26
N VAL A 377 4.18 4.65 11.86
CA VAL A 377 4.93 4.54 13.12
C VAL A 377 4.60 5.73 13.99
N GLU A 378 3.84 5.50 15.04
CA GLU A 378 3.59 6.46 16.11
C GLU A 378 3.50 5.74 17.45
N SER A 379 4.20 6.23 18.47
CA SER A 379 4.20 5.64 19.81
C SER A 379 4.12 6.70 20.90
N HIS A 380 3.29 7.71 20.69
CA HIS A 380 3.14 8.90 21.55
C HIS A 380 2.90 8.53 23.02
N GLY A 381 2.04 7.56 23.30
CA GLY A 381 1.73 7.09 24.65
C GLY A 381 2.88 6.40 25.39
N MET A 382 4.02 6.12 24.74
CA MET A 382 5.25 5.69 25.39
C MET A 382 6.19 6.86 25.72
N GLY A 383 5.86 8.08 25.28
CA GLY A 383 6.67 9.27 25.44
C GLY A 383 7.95 9.26 24.61
N TYR A 384 8.75 10.34 24.74
CA TYR A 384 9.95 10.57 23.92
C TYR A 384 11.26 10.28 24.67
N GLY A 385 11.20 9.90 25.94
CA GLY A 385 12.35 9.62 26.80
C GLY A 385 12.90 8.22 26.66
N ASP A 386 13.27 7.60 27.80
CA ASP A 386 13.90 6.28 27.81
C ASP A 386 12.95 5.11 27.52
N LYS A 387 11.65 5.34 27.63
CA LYS A 387 10.63 4.33 27.37
C LYS A 387 10.13 4.33 25.92
N THR A 388 10.61 5.25 25.08
CA THR A 388 10.20 5.28 23.68
C THR A 388 10.51 3.96 22.96
N LEU A 389 9.59 3.51 22.10
CA LEU A 389 9.79 2.30 21.32
C LEU A 389 10.90 2.44 20.27
N ALA A 390 11.31 3.66 19.93
CA ALA A 390 12.49 3.94 19.11
C ALA A 390 13.80 3.37 19.70
N LYS A 391 13.85 3.15 21.02
CA LYS A 391 14.98 2.55 21.75
C LYS A 391 14.75 1.06 22.08
N ASN A 392 13.54 0.54 21.90
CA ASN A 392 13.22 -0.84 22.27
C ASN A 392 13.59 -1.81 21.12
N PRO A 393 14.56 -2.75 21.33
CA PRO A 393 15.01 -3.64 20.28
C PRO A 393 13.95 -4.64 19.79
N ILE A 394 12.92 -4.92 20.59
CA ILE A 394 11.79 -5.79 20.19
C ILE A 394 11.08 -5.19 18.98
N TYR A 395 10.97 -3.85 18.90
CA TYR A 395 10.31 -3.13 17.81
C TYR A 395 11.23 -2.74 16.66
N ALA A 396 12.51 -3.10 16.69
CA ALA A 396 13.47 -2.72 15.64
C ALA A 396 13.05 -3.21 14.25
N LYS A 397 12.60 -4.47 14.17
CA LYS A 397 12.12 -5.05 12.91
C LYS A 397 10.85 -4.34 12.40
N ALA A 398 9.89 -4.11 13.28
CA ALA A 398 8.63 -3.44 12.92
C ALA A 398 8.86 -2.01 12.43
N HIS A 399 9.72 -1.21 13.06
CA HIS A 399 10.11 0.12 12.57
C HIS A 399 10.71 0.03 11.16
N LEU A 400 11.66 -0.89 10.97
CA LEU A 400 12.36 -1.03 9.70
C LEU A 400 11.42 -1.47 8.58
N GLU A 401 10.61 -2.52 8.79
CA GLU A 401 9.72 -3.06 7.77
C GLU A 401 8.64 -2.05 7.36
N ARG A 402 8.05 -1.32 8.32
CA ARG A 402 7.05 -0.27 8.03
C ARG A 402 7.63 0.83 7.15
N ASN A 403 8.84 1.26 7.44
CA ASN A 403 9.54 2.27 6.63
C ASN A 403 9.95 1.75 5.26
N GLN A 404 10.60 0.58 5.18
CA GLN A 404 11.01 -0.02 3.91
C GLN A 404 9.82 -0.28 2.99
N ARG A 405 8.74 -0.84 3.52
CA ARG A 405 7.54 -1.15 2.74
C ARG A 405 6.84 0.12 2.25
N ASN A 406 6.78 1.18 3.06
CA ASN A 406 6.26 2.47 2.62
C ASN A 406 7.03 2.99 1.39
N VAL A 407 8.36 2.96 1.43
CA VAL A 407 9.20 3.39 0.30
C VAL A 407 9.07 2.45 -0.89
N GLN A 408 9.24 1.13 -0.71
CA GLN A 408 9.21 0.14 -1.78
C GLN A 408 7.87 0.12 -2.53
N ARG A 409 6.78 0.31 -1.80
CA ARG A 409 5.44 0.42 -2.38
C ARG A 409 5.30 1.62 -3.32
N SER A 410 5.92 2.75 -2.98
CA SER A 410 5.53 4.06 -3.53
C SER A 410 6.65 4.84 -4.22
N TYR A 411 7.87 4.30 -4.35
CA TYR A 411 9.03 5.04 -4.90
C TYR A 411 8.88 5.51 -6.36
N ASN A 412 7.93 4.97 -7.12
CA ASN A 412 7.70 5.38 -8.51
C ASN A 412 6.80 6.62 -8.67
N HIS A 413 6.21 7.12 -7.57
CA HIS A 413 5.32 8.29 -7.61
C HIS A 413 6.11 9.61 -7.68
N PRO A 414 6.00 10.39 -8.76
CA PRO A 414 6.71 11.67 -8.87
C PRO A 414 6.21 12.72 -7.87
N SER A 415 5.00 12.60 -7.36
CA SER A 415 4.45 13.49 -6.33
C SER A 415 5.16 13.39 -4.99
N ILE A 416 5.72 12.23 -4.65
CA ILE A 416 6.43 12.04 -3.38
C ILE A 416 7.78 12.73 -3.43
N ILE A 417 7.96 13.73 -2.56
CA ILE A 417 9.18 14.53 -2.46
C ILE A 417 9.93 14.32 -1.16
N PHE A 418 9.26 13.82 -0.12
CA PHE A 418 9.84 13.46 1.16
C PHE A 418 9.29 12.14 1.68
N TRP A 419 10.16 11.40 2.35
CA TRP A 419 9.81 10.22 3.15
C TRP A 419 9.92 10.58 4.62
N SER A 420 8.82 10.42 5.35
CA SER A 420 8.79 10.61 6.79
C SER A 420 8.81 9.26 7.50
N LEU A 421 9.70 9.12 8.47
CA LEU A 421 9.92 7.85 9.18
C LEU A 421 8.81 7.54 10.19
N GLY A 422 7.96 8.51 10.51
CA GLY A 422 6.86 8.39 11.45
C GLY A 422 6.55 9.70 12.14
N ASN A 423 5.60 9.66 13.04
CA ASN A 423 5.13 10.78 13.85
C ASN A 423 5.32 10.46 15.34
N GLU A 424 5.56 11.46 16.17
CA GLU A 424 5.52 11.44 17.64
C GLU A 424 5.98 10.13 18.32
N ALA A 425 7.12 9.61 17.88
CA ALA A 425 7.65 8.31 18.28
C ALA A 425 9.00 8.37 19.00
N GLY A 426 9.48 9.58 19.30
CA GLY A 426 10.78 9.79 19.95
C GLY A 426 11.97 9.50 19.03
N MET A 427 13.17 9.45 19.61
CA MET A 427 14.42 9.23 18.91
C MET A 427 15.15 8.01 19.46
N GLY A 428 15.82 7.25 18.58
CA GLY A 428 16.62 6.11 18.99
C GLY A 428 17.15 5.25 17.85
N PRO A 429 17.90 4.19 18.19
CA PRO A 429 18.58 3.32 17.23
C PRO A 429 17.68 2.73 16.14
N ASN A 430 16.39 2.51 16.44
CA ASN A 430 15.46 1.97 15.47
C ASN A 430 15.23 2.94 14.30
N PHE A 431 15.10 4.24 14.56
CA PHE A 431 14.97 5.26 13.50
C PHE A 431 16.30 5.52 12.78
N GLU A 432 17.44 5.49 13.50
CA GLU A 432 18.76 5.62 12.87
C GLU A 432 18.97 4.50 11.84
N LYS A 433 18.56 3.27 12.18
CA LYS A 433 18.61 2.14 11.25
C LYS A 433 17.65 2.32 10.06
N CYS A 434 16.45 2.84 10.28
CA CYS A 434 15.51 3.15 9.20
C CYS A 434 16.13 4.18 8.24
N TYR A 435 16.65 5.28 8.76
CA TYR A 435 17.31 6.33 7.97
C TYR A 435 18.45 5.78 7.12
N THR A 436 19.37 5.03 7.73
CA THR A 436 20.52 4.44 7.02
C THR A 436 20.10 3.46 5.92
N CYS A 437 18.99 2.75 6.11
CA CYS A 437 18.50 1.77 5.13
C CYS A 437 17.79 2.42 3.93
N LEU A 438 17.26 3.65 4.09
CA LEU A 438 16.53 4.35 3.03
C LEU A 438 17.41 5.29 2.20
N LEU A 439 18.61 5.60 2.66
CA LEU A 439 19.65 6.30 1.89
C LEU A 439 20.29 5.37 0.86
#